data_0d9812baf47fbef88b4f302ae650e515
#
_entry.id   0d9812baf47fbef88b4f302ae650e515
#
_cell.length_a   1.000
_cell.length_b   1.000
_cell.length_c   1.000
_cell.angle_alpha   90.00
_cell.angle_beta   90.00
_cell.angle_gamma   90.00
#
_symmetry.space_group_name_H-M   'P 1'
#
loop_
_entity.id
_entity.type
_entity.pdbx_description
1 polymer ?
#
loop_
_entity_poly.entity_id
_entity_poly.type
_entity_poly.pdbx_seq_one_letter_code
_entity_poly.pdbx_strand_id
1 'polypeptide(L)'
;MAQMSQAGDLTSGPMLKKIILFSLPLAASSFLQLLFNAADVVVVGRFAGSAALAAVGSNGALINLLVNLFVGLALGANVVAARCYGAKDDQGVHETVQTAVTLSLVGGVLMAVVGFFAAHGLLELMSSPEDVIDLATLYLKIYFIGMPMTMLYNFNASLLRAVGDTRRPLVCLAVAGVINVVLNLVFVIVFQMSVAGVALATILSQTVSAIMVTVLLVREEGAMHLDLRHLGIHKKAMLQIIQIGLPAGLQSTVFSLSNVVIQSAINSFGSTVVAGNSAASNLEGFIYTGMNAFAQAAVTFTSQNVGARRYDNLDRVMRNCLLCVTVVGLFLGCGAYFGGEVLLHFYSTDEAVVAAGLSRMQIICTAYFLCGIMDTLASCLRGRGYSVIPMIVSLVGSCLLRLVWIATIFRMFRSTGTLYISYPISWALTAGVHLICLLVVRKKMNDQLKEESRLAA
;
A
#
# COMPACT_ATOMS: atom_id res chain seq x y z
N MET A 1 -28.80 -9.09 -13.52
CA MET A 1 -27.71 -9.88 -14.05
C MET A 1 -26.92 -9.21 -15.18
N ALA A 2 -27.54 -8.61 -16.21
CA ALA A 2 -26.83 -7.97 -17.35
C ALA A 2 -26.03 -6.69 -16.98
N GLN A 3 -26.31 -6.00 -15.88
CA GLN A 3 -25.56 -4.81 -15.46
C GLN A 3 -24.23 -5.12 -14.73
N MET A 4 -24.02 -6.34 -14.22
CA MET A 4 -22.76 -6.74 -13.57
C MET A 4 -21.65 -7.05 -14.59
N SER A 5 -21.97 -7.50 -15.80
CA SER A 5 -20.98 -7.83 -16.84
C SER A 5 -20.25 -6.61 -17.43
N GLN A 6 -20.82 -5.41 -17.34
CA GLN A 6 -20.18 -4.17 -17.83
C GLN A 6 -19.23 -3.53 -16.81
N ALA A 7 -19.36 -3.81 -15.52
CA ALA A 7 -18.50 -3.24 -14.47
C ALA A 7 -17.07 -3.84 -14.47
N GLY A 8 -16.91 -5.07 -14.93
CA GLY A 8 -15.62 -5.80 -14.91
C GLY A 8 -14.70 -5.54 -16.11
N ASP A 9 -15.21 -5.06 -17.23
CA ASP A 9 -14.38 -4.78 -18.42
C ASP A 9 -13.69 -3.41 -18.30
N LEU A 10 -12.39 -3.43 -18.02
CA LEU A 10 -11.53 -2.23 -17.96
C LEU A 10 -10.79 -1.97 -19.28
N THR A 11 -11.16 -2.67 -20.35
CA THR A 11 -10.48 -2.58 -21.66
C THR A 11 -11.22 -1.75 -22.69
N SER A 12 -12.46 -1.34 -22.42
CA SER A 12 -13.33 -0.61 -23.35
C SER A 12 -14.04 0.59 -22.68
N GLY A 13 -14.66 1.45 -23.48
CA GLY A 13 -15.50 2.58 -23.02
C GLY A 13 -14.73 3.80 -22.49
N PRO A 14 -15.39 4.70 -21.72
CA PRO A 14 -14.81 5.96 -21.26
C PRO A 14 -13.78 5.71 -20.12
N MET A 15 -12.53 5.55 -20.51
CA MET A 15 -11.42 5.14 -19.64
C MET A 15 -11.26 6.03 -18.40
N LEU A 16 -11.30 7.37 -18.56
CA LEU A 16 -11.15 8.30 -17.45
C LEU A 16 -12.25 8.11 -16.39
N LYS A 17 -13.51 7.99 -16.81
CA LYS A 17 -14.65 7.75 -15.90
C LYS A 17 -14.47 6.43 -15.13
N LYS A 18 -14.06 5.37 -15.83
CA LYS A 18 -13.82 4.07 -15.20
C LYS A 18 -12.68 4.11 -14.19
N ILE A 19 -11.56 4.80 -14.51
CA ILE A 19 -10.43 4.98 -13.58
C ILE A 19 -10.90 5.71 -12.32
N ILE A 20 -11.65 6.80 -12.44
CA ILE A 20 -12.16 7.56 -11.28
C ILE A 20 -13.09 6.68 -10.44
N LEU A 21 -14.07 6.01 -11.06
CA LEU A 21 -15.04 5.15 -10.36
C LEU A 21 -14.37 3.93 -9.67
N PHE A 22 -13.27 3.45 -10.23
CA PHE A 22 -12.46 2.39 -9.63
C PHE A 22 -11.61 2.90 -8.46
N SER A 23 -11.02 4.09 -8.61
CA SER A 23 -10.09 4.66 -7.62
C SER A 23 -10.80 5.22 -6.39
N LEU A 24 -12.02 5.75 -6.51
CA LEU A 24 -12.75 6.31 -5.38
C LEU A 24 -13.00 5.33 -4.24
N PRO A 25 -13.51 4.09 -4.47
CA PRO A 25 -13.66 3.12 -3.40
C PRO A 25 -12.31 2.64 -2.82
N LEU A 26 -11.25 2.60 -3.63
CA LEU A 26 -9.90 2.28 -3.14
C LEU A 26 -9.38 3.37 -2.19
N ALA A 27 -9.51 4.63 -2.57
CA ALA A 27 -9.16 5.75 -1.70
C ALA A 27 -9.97 5.71 -0.40
N ALA A 28 -11.28 5.51 -0.50
CA ALA A 28 -12.17 5.37 0.66
C ALA A 28 -11.75 4.22 1.57
N SER A 29 -11.38 3.05 1.03
CA SER A 29 -10.88 1.91 1.81
C SER A 29 -9.62 2.28 2.60
N SER A 30 -8.68 2.95 1.95
CA SER A 30 -7.41 3.31 2.58
C SER A 30 -7.58 4.44 3.61
N PHE A 31 -8.47 5.41 3.36
CA PHE A 31 -8.85 6.41 4.37
C PHE A 31 -9.52 5.77 5.59
N LEU A 32 -10.43 4.82 5.39
CA LEU A 32 -11.06 4.08 6.49
C LEU A 32 -10.02 3.33 7.32
N GLN A 33 -9.04 2.67 6.69
CA GLN A 33 -7.95 2.00 7.41
C GLN A 33 -7.16 2.99 8.28
N LEU A 34 -6.84 4.18 7.77
CA LEU A 34 -6.16 5.21 8.56
C LEU A 34 -7.01 5.68 9.76
N LEU A 35 -8.32 5.87 9.56
CA LEU A 35 -9.23 6.27 10.63
C LEU A 35 -9.37 5.19 11.70
N PHE A 36 -9.44 3.91 11.32
CA PHE A 36 -9.52 2.81 12.28
C PHE A 36 -8.23 2.65 13.07
N ASN A 37 -7.06 2.76 12.42
CA ASN A 37 -5.77 2.77 13.12
C ASN A 37 -5.67 3.96 14.10
N ALA A 38 -6.16 5.13 13.71
CA ALA A 38 -6.21 6.28 14.60
C ALA A 38 -7.16 6.05 15.79
N ALA A 39 -8.31 5.42 15.57
CA ALA A 39 -9.24 5.06 16.64
C ALA A 39 -8.61 4.07 17.64
N ASP A 40 -7.88 3.06 17.16
CA ASP A 40 -7.13 2.12 18.01
C ASP A 40 -6.16 2.85 18.92
N VAL A 41 -5.36 3.77 18.37
CA VAL A 41 -4.37 4.57 19.11
C VAL A 41 -5.06 5.46 20.15
N VAL A 42 -6.19 6.09 19.81
CA VAL A 42 -6.95 6.94 20.73
C VAL A 42 -7.53 6.13 21.89
N VAL A 43 -8.11 4.97 21.61
CA VAL A 43 -8.67 4.09 22.64
C VAL A 43 -7.59 3.61 23.61
N VAL A 44 -6.44 3.16 23.08
CA VAL A 44 -5.30 2.74 23.91
C VAL A 44 -4.77 3.90 24.75
N GLY A 45 -4.54 5.04 24.12
CA GLY A 45 -3.96 6.20 24.80
C GLY A 45 -4.84 6.75 25.92
N ARG A 46 -6.17 6.73 25.74
CA ARG A 46 -7.10 7.26 26.75
C ARG A 46 -7.42 6.28 27.88
N PHE A 47 -7.49 4.98 27.58
CA PHE A 47 -8.07 3.99 28.50
C PHE A 47 -7.07 2.94 28.98
N ALA A 48 -5.95 2.71 28.27
CA ALA A 48 -4.95 1.69 28.63
C ALA A 48 -3.64 2.26 29.18
N GLY A 49 -3.44 3.59 29.10
CA GLY A 49 -2.28 4.29 29.64
C GLY A 49 -1.10 4.42 28.68
N SER A 50 -0.08 5.18 29.13
CA SER A 50 1.07 5.58 28.28
C SER A 50 1.97 4.41 27.89
N ALA A 51 2.17 3.42 28.76
CA ALA A 51 2.97 2.23 28.46
C ALA A 51 2.32 1.37 27.36
N ALA A 52 1.00 1.21 27.42
CA ALA A 52 0.24 0.49 26.39
C ALA A 52 0.28 1.24 25.05
N LEU A 53 0.15 2.57 25.08
CA LEU A 53 0.27 3.38 23.86
C LEU A 53 1.66 3.27 23.23
N ALA A 54 2.72 3.31 24.05
CA ALA A 54 4.09 3.11 23.59
C ALA A 54 4.30 1.70 22.99
N ALA A 55 3.72 0.67 23.61
CA ALA A 55 3.77 -0.69 23.12
C ALA A 55 3.11 -0.86 21.74
N VAL A 56 1.91 -0.30 21.55
CA VAL A 56 1.21 -0.35 20.24
C VAL A 56 1.98 0.46 19.19
N GLY A 57 2.47 1.65 19.56
CA GLY A 57 3.21 2.53 18.66
C GLY A 57 4.53 1.93 18.17
N SER A 58 5.30 1.29 19.07
CA SER A 58 6.60 0.67 18.72
C SER A 58 6.44 -0.52 17.74
N ASN A 59 5.34 -1.25 17.82
CA ASN A 59 5.07 -2.38 16.94
C ASN A 59 4.71 -1.98 15.51
N GLY A 60 4.20 -0.77 15.30
CA GLY A 60 3.69 -0.32 14.00
C GLY A 60 4.73 -0.39 12.88
N ALA A 61 5.97 -0.02 13.15
CA ALA A 61 7.06 -0.07 12.16
C ALA A 61 7.38 -1.51 11.73
N LEU A 62 7.45 -2.44 12.68
CA LEU A 62 7.74 -3.85 12.42
C LEU A 62 6.59 -4.54 11.67
N ILE A 63 5.35 -4.28 12.09
CA ILE A 63 4.16 -4.77 11.42
C ILE A 63 4.11 -4.28 9.97
N ASN A 64 4.31 -2.98 9.74
CA ASN A 64 4.30 -2.40 8.39
C ASN A 64 5.39 -3.02 7.50
N LEU A 65 6.59 -3.23 8.02
CA LEU A 65 7.68 -3.85 7.27
C LEU A 65 7.31 -5.25 6.78
N LEU A 66 6.74 -6.08 7.65
CA LEU A 66 6.35 -7.46 7.33
C LEU A 66 5.10 -7.52 6.45
N VAL A 67 4.09 -6.70 6.74
CA VAL A 67 2.84 -6.66 5.96
C VAL A 67 3.10 -6.16 4.54
N ASN A 68 3.98 -5.16 4.35
CA ASN A 68 4.28 -4.60 3.04
C ASN A 68 4.82 -5.66 2.05
N LEU A 69 5.60 -6.63 2.53
CA LEU A 69 6.07 -7.73 1.68
C LEU A 69 4.90 -8.52 1.09
N PHE A 70 3.90 -8.84 1.91
CA PHE A 70 2.73 -9.62 1.50
C PHE A 70 1.70 -8.79 0.71
N VAL A 71 1.59 -7.51 1.00
CA VAL A 71 0.82 -6.57 0.15
C VAL A 71 1.41 -6.54 -1.25
N GLY A 72 2.74 -6.60 -1.38
CA GLY A 72 3.41 -6.75 -2.67
C GLY A 72 3.03 -8.06 -3.37
N LEU A 73 3.03 -9.19 -2.65
CA LEU A 73 2.59 -10.49 -3.21
C LEU A 73 1.12 -10.46 -3.63
N ALA A 74 0.24 -9.84 -2.84
CA ALA A 74 -1.16 -9.64 -3.20
C ALA A 74 -1.32 -8.77 -4.47
N LEU A 75 -0.46 -7.77 -4.66
CA LEU A 75 -0.38 -7.00 -5.91
C LEU A 75 0.03 -7.91 -7.08
N GLY A 76 0.98 -8.84 -6.88
CA GLY A 76 1.34 -9.84 -7.87
C GLY A 76 0.13 -10.70 -8.29
N ALA A 77 -0.67 -11.17 -7.34
CA ALA A 77 -1.90 -11.90 -7.60
C ALA A 77 -2.91 -11.04 -8.40
N ASN A 78 -3.06 -9.76 -8.06
CA ASN A 78 -3.90 -8.82 -8.82
C ASN A 78 -3.46 -8.74 -10.30
N VAL A 79 -2.16 -8.53 -10.56
CA VAL A 79 -1.63 -8.38 -11.91
C VAL A 79 -1.84 -9.64 -12.75
N VAL A 80 -1.58 -10.81 -12.17
CA VAL A 80 -1.74 -12.10 -12.88
C VAL A 80 -3.21 -12.37 -13.17
N ALA A 81 -4.08 -12.24 -12.16
CA ALA A 81 -5.52 -12.41 -12.32
C ALA A 81 -6.11 -11.41 -13.35
N ALA A 82 -5.74 -10.13 -13.26
CA ALA A 82 -6.21 -9.10 -14.18
C ALA A 82 -5.77 -9.38 -15.63
N ARG A 83 -4.55 -9.89 -15.82
CA ARG A 83 -4.04 -10.27 -17.15
C ARG A 83 -4.80 -11.46 -17.73
N CYS A 84 -4.99 -12.53 -16.95
CA CYS A 84 -5.77 -13.69 -17.38
C CYS A 84 -7.22 -13.30 -17.68
N TYR A 85 -7.82 -12.46 -16.82
CA TYR A 85 -9.18 -11.96 -17.03
C TYR A 85 -9.31 -11.12 -18.32
N GLY A 86 -8.36 -10.22 -18.57
CA GLY A 86 -8.30 -9.45 -19.82
C GLY A 86 -8.10 -10.32 -21.06
N ALA A 87 -7.34 -11.39 -20.94
CA ALA A 87 -7.13 -12.39 -22.00
C ALA A 87 -8.33 -13.32 -22.23
N LYS A 88 -9.36 -13.26 -21.36
CA LYS A 88 -10.48 -14.22 -21.32
C LYS A 88 -10.01 -15.67 -21.13
N ASP A 89 -8.92 -15.84 -20.38
CA ASP A 89 -8.37 -17.14 -20.00
C ASP A 89 -8.98 -17.56 -18.65
N ASP A 90 -10.16 -18.15 -18.72
CA ASP A 90 -10.91 -18.56 -17.54
C ASP A 90 -10.17 -19.59 -16.70
N GLN A 91 -9.42 -20.49 -17.32
CA GLN A 91 -8.59 -21.46 -16.60
C GLN A 91 -7.44 -20.75 -15.85
N GLY A 92 -6.75 -19.82 -16.51
CA GLY A 92 -5.68 -19.04 -15.89
C GLY A 92 -6.17 -18.18 -14.73
N VAL A 93 -7.39 -17.62 -14.83
CA VAL A 93 -8.03 -16.90 -13.72
C VAL A 93 -8.29 -17.85 -12.56
N HIS A 94 -8.92 -19.00 -12.80
CA HIS A 94 -9.24 -19.99 -11.78
C HIS A 94 -7.98 -20.50 -11.07
N GLU A 95 -6.95 -20.89 -11.81
CA GLU A 95 -5.66 -21.32 -11.27
C GLU A 95 -5.00 -20.22 -10.42
N THR A 96 -5.11 -18.96 -10.85
CA THR A 96 -4.58 -17.80 -10.10
C THR A 96 -5.33 -17.59 -8.80
N VAL A 97 -6.66 -17.67 -8.80
CA VAL A 97 -7.51 -17.53 -7.60
C VAL A 97 -7.15 -18.63 -6.58
N GLN A 98 -7.12 -19.90 -7.01
CA GLN A 98 -6.78 -21.02 -6.13
C GLN A 98 -5.37 -20.88 -5.54
N THR A 99 -4.41 -20.54 -6.37
CA THR A 99 -3.01 -20.35 -5.96
C THR A 99 -2.85 -19.17 -5.00
N ALA A 100 -3.48 -18.04 -5.29
CA ALA A 100 -3.38 -16.82 -4.47
C ALA A 100 -3.97 -17.05 -3.06
N VAL A 101 -5.13 -17.68 -2.97
CA VAL A 101 -5.75 -18.03 -1.69
C VAL A 101 -4.89 -19.03 -0.90
N THR A 102 -4.38 -20.05 -1.56
CA THR A 102 -3.49 -21.04 -0.91
C THR A 102 -2.20 -20.38 -0.42
N LEU A 103 -1.57 -19.52 -1.25
CA LEU A 103 -0.37 -18.78 -0.85
C LEU A 103 -0.64 -17.83 0.33
N SER A 104 -1.79 -17.19 0.38
CA SER A 104 -2.17 -16.31 1.49
C SER A 104 -2.31 -17.07 2.80
N LEU A 105 -2.90 -18.26 2.77
CA LEU A 105 -3.06 -19.11 3.95
C LEU A 105 -1.72 -19.70 4.40
N VAL A 106 -0.96 -20.31 3.48
CA VAL A 106 0.35 -20.90 3.80
C VAL A 106 1.33 -19.83 4.28
N GLY A 107 1.44 -18.71 3.57
CA GLY A 107 2.28 -17.57 3.95
C GLY A 107 1.85 -16.95 5.28
N GLY A 108 0.54 -16.81 5.48
CA GLY A 108 -0.03 -16.31 6.73
C GLY A 108 0.27 -17.21 7.93
N VAL A 109 0.12 -18.51 7.79
CA VAL A 109 0.45 -19.49 8.84
C VAL A 109 1.95 -19.50 9.12
N LEU A 110 2.79 -19.48 8.08
CA LEU A 110 4.23 -19.38 8.21
C LEU A 110 4.63 -18.13 9.01
N MET A 111 4.06 -16.97 8.66
CA MET A 111 4.31 -15.71 9.38
C MET A 111 3.76 -15.73 10.80
N ALA A 112 2.61 -16.37 11.02
CA ALA A 112 2.07 -16.54 12.37
C ALA A 112 3.04 -17.33 13.27
N VAL A 113 3.55 -18.45 12.77
CA VAL A 113 4.48 -19.29 13.52
C VAL A 113 5.81 -18.58 13.73
N VAL A 114 6.46 -18.12 12.66
CA VAL A 114 7.78 -17.46 12.74
C VAL A 114 7.69 -16.19 13.57
N GLY A 115 6.68 -15.35 13.31
CA GLY A 115 6.49 -14.08 14.02
C GLY A 115 6.16 -14.27 15.50
N PHE A 116 5.37 -15.26 15.86
CA PHE A 116 5.04 -15.56 17.27
C PHE A 116 6.28 -15.89 18.09
N PHE A 117 7.18 -16.72 17.56
CA PHE A 117 8.42 -17.09 18.26
C PHE A 117 9.49 -16.00 18.17
N ALA A 118 9.55 -15.25 17.07
CA ALA A 118 10.52 -14.19 16.87
C ALA A 118 10.14 -12.85 17.54
N ALA A 119 8.88 -12.67 17.97
CA ALA A 119 8.35 -11.38 18.43
C ALA A 119 9.22 -10.68 19.48
N HIS A 120 9.62 -11.39 20.52
CA HIS A 120 10.45 -10.83 21.59
C HIS A 120 11.84 -10.42 21.10
N GLY A 121 12.53 -11.32 20.39
CA GLY A 121 13.87 -11.04 19.84
C GLY A 121 13.90 -9.92 18.81
N LEU A 122 12.84 -9.75 18.04
CA LEU A 122 12.71 -8.62 17.09
C LEU A 122 12.60 -7.29 17.83
N LEU A 123 11.86 -7.25 18.95
CA LEU A 123 11.72 -6.04 19.77
C LEU A 123 13.00 -5.72 20.56
N GLU A 124 13.74 -6.74 21.04
CA GLU A 124 15.08 -6.55 21.60
C GLU A 124 16.03 -5.94 20.56
N LEU A 125 16.03 -6.47 19.34
CA LEU A 125 16.86 -5.96 18.25
C LEU A 125 16.53 -4.48 17.91
N MET A 126 15.28 -4.07 18.10
CA MET A 126 14.83 -2.70 17.94
C MET A 126 15.14 -1.82 19.17
N SER A 127 15.77 -2.35 20.21
CA SER A 127 16.07 -1.64 21.46
C SER A 127 14.82 -1.06 22.13
N SER A 128 13.73 -1.84 22.15
CA SER A 128 12.51 -1.45 22.85
C SER A 128 12.77 -1.29 24.35
N PRO A 129 12.21 -0.25 25.03
CA PRO A 129 12.40 -0.05 26.45
C PRO A 129 11.91 -1.23 27.30
N GLU A 130 12.64 -1.53 28.40
CA GLU A 130 12.32 -2.67 29.29
C GLU A 130 10.93 -2.64 29.89
N ASP A 131 10.41 -1.44 30.18
CA ASP A 131 9.07 -1.20 30.73
C ASP A 131 7.92 -1.42 29.70
N VAL A 132 8.25 -1.48 28.42
CA VAL A 132 7.29 -1.59 27.31
C VAL A 132 7.39 -2.92 26.59
N ILE A 133 8.56 -3.59 26.61
CA ILE A 133 8.84 -4.76 25.76
C ILE A 133 7.89 -5.93 25.99
N ASP A 134 7.45 -6.17 27.23
CA ASP A 134 6.53 -7.27 27.53
C ASP A 134 5.15 -7.03 26.95
N LEU A 135 4.61 -5.80 27.07
CA LEU A 135 3.34 -5.41 26.47
C LEU A 135 3.42 -5.41 24.94
N ALA A 136 4.52 -4.91 24.39
CA ALA A 136 4.78 -4.90 22.96
C ALA A 136 4.88 -6.33 22.40
N THR A 137 5.57 -7.22 23.11
CA THR A 137 5.69 -8.65 22.76
C THR A 137 4.31 -9.33 22.76
N LEU A 138 3.50 -9.09 23.79
CA LEU A 138 2.15 -9.64 23.88
C LEU A 138 1.29 -9.17 22.72
N TYR A 139 1.28 -7.87 22.43
CA TYR A 139 0.56 -7.30 21.29
C TYR A 139 0.99 -7.96 19.98
N LEU A 140 2.29 -8.03 19.75
CA LEU A 140 2.88 -8.55 18.51
C LEU A 140 2.58 -10.04 18.32
N LYS A 141 2.68 -10.86 19.38
CA LYS A 141 2.32 -12.29 19.34
C LYS A 141 0.85 -12.49 18.97
N ILE A 142 -0.05 -11.74 19.59
CA ILE A 142 -1.47 -11.79 19.27
C ILE A 142 -1.69 -11.36 17.81
N TYR A 143 -1.06 -10.28 17.37
CA TYR A 143 -1.17 -9.79 15.99
C TYR A 143 -0.72 -10.85 14.97
N PHE A 144 0.40 -11.56 15.23
CA PHE A 144 0.89 -12.61 14.35
C PHE A 144 -0.06 -13.80 14.22
N ILE A 145 -0.79 -14.15 15.29
CA ILE A 145 -1.84 -15.19 15.22
C ILE A 145 -2.92 -14.80 14.21
N GLY A 146 -3.20 -13.52 14.05
CA GLY A 146 -4.16 -12.99 13.07
C GLY A 146 -3.64 -12.85 11.64
N MET A 147 -2.33 -13.05 11.39
CA MET A 147 -1.73 -12.85 10.07
C MET A 147 -2.38 -13.69 8.95
N PRO A 148 -2.77 -14.97 9.15
CA PRO A 148 -3.44 -15.73 8.10
C PRO A 148 -4.70 -15.03 7.58
N MET A 149 -5.50 -14.45 8.47
CA MET A 149 -6.74 -13.74 8.10
C MET A 149 -6.45 -12.39 7.43
N THR A 150 -5.46 -11.66 7.93
CA THR A 150 -5.02 -10.41 7.31
C THR A 150 -4.52 -10.63 5.88
N MET A 151 -3.73 -11.69 5.66
CA MET A 151 -3.26 -12.05 4.33
C MET A 151 -4.38 -12.51 3.42
N LEU A 152 -5.27 -13.35 3.93
CA LEU A 152 -6.43 -13.83 3.20
C LEU A 152 -7.30 -12.66 2.71
N TYR A 153 -7.55 -11.66 3.57
CA TYR A 153 -8.26 -10.45 3.15
C TYR A 153 -7.52 -9.71 2.04
N ASN A 154 -6.22 -9.44 2.19
CA ASN A 154 -5.45 -8.66 1.22
C ASN A 154 -5.41 -9.33 -0.16
N PHE A 155 -5.18 -10.66 -0.20
CA PHE A 155 -5.15 -11.40 -1.45
C PHE A 155 -6.53 -11.46 -2.11
N ASN A 156 -7.58 -11.79 -1.36
CA ASN A 156 -8.94 -11.87 -1.88
C ASN A 156 -9.46 -10.52 -2.36
N ALA A 157 -9.20 -9.44 -1.62
CA ALA A 157 -9.51 -8.08 -2.05
C ALA A 157 -8.76 -7.71 -3.34
N SER A 158 -7.49 -8.12 -3.48
CA SER A 158 -6.70 -7.91 -4.69
C SER A 158 -7.23 -8.67 -5.89
N LEU A 159 -7.74 -9.89 -5.71
CA LEU A 159 -8.40 -10.67 -6.76
C LEU A 159 -9.70 -10.00 -7.24
N LEU A 160 -10.55 -9.49 -6.33
CA LEU A 160 -11.74 -8.75 -6.71
C LEU A 160 -11.40 -7.45 -7.46
N ARG A 161 -10.37 -6.74 -7.02
CA ARG A 161 -9.86 -5.55 -7.74
C ARG A 161 -9.37 -5.90 -9.15
N ALA A 162 -8.78 -7.07 -9.35
CA ALA A 162 -8.28 -7.53 -10.64
C ALA A 162 -9.38 -7.58 -11.71
N VAL A 163 -10.61 -7.87 -11.32
CA VAL A 163 -11.79 -7.88 -12.19
C VAL A 163 -12.62 -6.59 -12.13
N GLY A 164 -12.06 -5.53 -11.57
CA GLY A 164 -12.69 -4.21 -11.56
C GLY A 164 -13.61 -3.92 -10.36
N ASP A 165 -13.76 -4.86 -9.43
CA ASP A 165 -14.60 -4.68 -8.26
C ASP A 165 -13.81 -4.13 -7.06
N THR A 166 -13.99 -2.86 -6.80
CA THR A 166 -13.39 -2.16 -5.65
C THR A 166 -14.42 -1.85 -4.56
N ARG A 167 -15.71 -2.00 -4.85
CA ARG A 167 -16.79 -1.63 -3.93
C ARG A 167 -17.04 -2.70 -2.87
N ARG A 168 -17.11 -3.98 -3.29
CA ARG A 168 -17.37 -5.07 -2.35
C ARG A 168 -16.27 -5.19 -1.28
N PRO A 169 -14.96 -5.13 -1.59
CA PRO A 169 -13.90 -5.07 -0.57
C PRO A 169 -14.02 -3.87 0.37
N LEU A 170 -14.42 -2.68 -0.14
CA LEU A 170 -14.67 -1.51 0.69
C LEU A 170 -15.77 -1.75 1.72
N VAL A 171 -16.90 -2.34 1.31
CA VAL A 171 -18.02 -2.64 2.23
C VAL A 171 -17.58 -3.64 3.31
N CYS A 172 -16.85 -4.70 2.94
CA CYS A 172 -16.33 -5.67 3.89
C CYS A 172 -15.39 -5.01 4.91
N LEU A 173 -14.53 -4.10 4.46
CA LEU A 173 -13.63 -3.35 5.32
C LEU A 173 -14.39 -2.39 6.24
N ALA A 174 -15.41 -1.68 5.73
CA ALA A 174 -16.21 -0.76 6.52
C ALA A 174 -16.95 -1.49 7.65
N VAL A 175 -17.55 -2.63 7.37
CA VAL A 175 -18.22 -3.47 8.38
C VAL A 175 -17.21 -3.94 9.43
N ALA A 176 -16.05 -4.46 9.00
CA ALA A 176 -14.99 -4.91 9.90
C ALA A 176 -14.45 -3.78 10.76
N GLY A 177 -14.32 -2.57 10.20
CA GLY A 177 -13.84 -1.40 10.93
C GLY A 177 -14.81 -0.94 12.02
N VAL A 178 -16.11 -0.95 11.77
CA VAL A 178 -17.12 -0.68 12.81
C VAL A 178 -17.02 -1.73 13.92
N ILE A 179 -16.90 -3.00 13.57
CA ILE A 179 -16.73 -4.11 14.54
C ILE A 179 -15.43 -3.90 15.34
N ASN A 180 -14.34 -3.50 14.69
CA ASN A 180 -13.06 -3.21 15.35
C ASN A 180 -13.21 -2.13 16.42
N VAL A 181 -13.83 -0.99 16.10
CA VAL A 181 -14.04 0.10 17.07
C VAL A 181 -14.90 -0.37 18.25
N VAL A 182 -16.00 -1.08 17.99
CA VAL A 182 -16.87 -1.62 19.06
C VAL A 182 -16.11 -2.60 19.94
N LEU A 183 -15.40 -3.56 19.36
CA LEU A 183 -14.62 -4.56 20.11
C LEU A 183 -13.49 -3.90 20.91
N ASN A 184 -12.81 -2.88 20.38
CA ASN A 184 -11.80 -2.11 21.10
C ASN A 184 -12.39 -1.49 22.38
N LEU A 185 -13.53 -0.82 22.26
CA LEU A 185 -14.20 -0.23 23.42
C LEU A 185 -14.60 -1.29 24.45
N VAL A 186 -15.15 -2.40 24.00
CA VAL A 186 -15.55 -3.52 24.90
C VAL A 186 -14.34 -4.14 25.57
N PHE A 187 -13.31 -4.53 24.82
CA PHE A 187 -12.15 -5.24 25.38
C PHE A 187 -11.28 -4.35 26.26
N VAL A 188 -11.09 -3.08 25.88
CA VAL A 188 -10.23 -2.15 26.64
C VAL A 188 -10.97 -1.56 27.84
N ILE A 189 -12.24 -1.14 27.69
CA ILE A 189 -12.97 -0.45 28.74
C ILE A 189 -13.68 -1.43 29.68
N VAL A 190 -14.45 -2.40 29.11
CA VAL A 190 -15.27 -3.32 29.93
C VAL A 190 -14.42 -4.45 30.49
N PHE A 191 -13.61 -5.10 29.65
CA PHE A 191 -12.78 -6.23 30.09
C PHE A 191 -11.39 -5.81 30.57
N GLN A 192 -11.01 -4.54 30.43
CA GLN A 192 -9.71 -3.99 30.87
C GLN A 192 -8.48 -4.77 30.36
N MET A 193 -8.57 -5.28 29.13
CA MET A 193 -7.53 -6.13 28.53
C MET A 193 -6.32 -5.36 28.01
N SER A 194 -6.29 -4.03 28.12
CA SER A 194 -5.17 -3.17 27.66
C SER A 194 -4.74 -3.47 26.23
N VAL A 195 -3.45 -3.67 25.94
CA VAL A 195 -2.89 -3.96 24.60
C VAL A 195 -3.44 -5.25 24.00
N ALA A 196 -3.69 -6.27 24.83
CA ALA A 196 -4.24 -7.54 24.36
C ALA A 196 -5.64 -7.36 23.78
N GLY A 197 -6.45 -6.50 24.39
CA GLY A 197 -7.79 -6.18 23.91
C GLY A 197 -7.80 -5.56 22.53
N VAL A 198 -6.91 -4.60 22.28
CA VAL A 198 -6.77 -3.95 20.96
C VAL A 198 -6.27 -4.93 19.89
N ALA A 199 -5.26 -5.74 20.23
CA ALA A 199 -4.76 -6.76 19.31
C ALA A 199 -5.85 -7.78 18.94
N LEU A 200 -6.62 -8.26 19.92
CA LEU A 200 -7.75 -9.17 19.69
C LEU A 200 -8.87 -8.53 18.87
N ALA A 201 -9.23 -7.28 19.14
CA ALA A 201 -10.22 -6.55 18.38
C ALA A 201 -9.81 -6.43 16.90
N THR A 202 -8.54 -6.11 16.66
CA THR A 202 -7.96 -6.03 15.31
C THR A 202 -8.03 -7.38 14.59
N ILE A 203 -7.62 -8.48 15.23
CA ILE A 203 -7.67 -9.80 14.62
C ILE A 203 -9.10 -10.25 14.33
N LEU A 204 -10.01 -10.08 15.26
CA LEU A 204 -11.40 -10.49 15.08
C LEU A 204 -12.07 -9.70 13.96
N SER A 205 -11.84 -8.41 13.88
CA SER A 205 -12.36 -7.57 12.79
C SER A 205 -11.75 -7.95 11.44
N GLN A 206 -10.45 -8.20 11.38
CA GLN A 206 -9.78 -8.69 10.17
C GLN A 206 -10.29 -10.08 9.75
N THR A 207 -10.59 -10.95 10.71
CA THR A 207 -11.19 -12.26 10.46
C THR A 207 -12.57 -12.10 9.82
N VAL A 208 -13.39 -11.19 10.32
CA VAL A 208 -14.71 -10.91 9.73
C VAL A 208 -14.57 -10.42 8.29
N SER A 209 -13.69 -9.45 8.02
CA SER A 209 -13.47 -8.97 6.65
C SER A 209 -12.95 -10.06 5.71
N ALA A 210 -12.00 -10.89 6.19
CA ALA A 210 -11.45 -12.00 5.42
C ALA A 210 -12.53 -13.03 5.07
N ILE A 211 -13.37 -13.42 6.05
CA ILE A 211 -14.50 -14.34 5.81
C ILE A 211 -15.49 -13.72 4.81
N MET A 212 -15.87 -12.45 4.98
CA MET A 212 -16.82 -11.80 4.08
C MET A 212 -16.30 -11.79 2.64
N VAL A 213 -15.05 -11.38 2.41
CA VAL A 213 -14.46 -11.35 1.06
C VAL A 213 -14.28 -12.76 0.49
N THR A 214 -13.94 -13.75 1.32
CA THR A 214 -13.84 -15.15 0.89
C THR A 214 -15.20 -15.70 0.47
N VAL A 215 -16.26 -15.42 1.24
CA VAL A 215 -17.64 -15.81 0.90
C VAL A 215 -18.08 -15.18 -0.42
N LEU A 216 -17.66 -13.92 -0.71
CA LEU A 216 -17.92 -13.30 -2.00
C LEU A 216 -17.29 -14.10 -3.14
N LEU A 217 -16.02 -14.52 -3.02
CA LEU A 217 -15.33 -15.33 -4.04
C LEU A 217 -15.93 -16.74 -4.19
N VAL A 218 -16.35 -17.37 -3.08
CA VAL A 218 -17.03 -18.68 -3.13
C VAL A 218 -18.41 -18.60 -3.79
N ARG A 219 -19.10 -17.47 -3.67
CA ARG A 219 -20.41 -17.24 -4.31
C ARG A 219 -20.30 -16.67 -5.72
N GLU A 220 -19.10 -16.32 -6.16
CA GLU A 220 -18.90 -15.82 -7.52
C GLU A 220 -19.16 -16.96 -8.53
N GLU A 221 -19.72 -16.60 -9.68
CA GLU A 221 -19.94 -17.55 -10.79
C GLU A 221 -18.82 -17.40 -11.83
N GLY A 222 -18.46 -18.49 -12.50
CA GLY A 222 -17.46 -18.49 -13.57
C GLY A 222 -16.01 -18.61 -13.08
N ALA A 223 -15.08 -17.97 -13.79
CA ALA A 223 -13.64 -18.16 -13.60
C ALA A 223 -13.12 -17.68 -12.23
N MET A 224 -13.79 -16.69 -11.62
CA MET A 224 -13.42 -16.17 -10.29
C MET A 224 -13.92 -17.01 -9.13
N HIS A 225 -14.69 -18.08 -9.39
CA HIS A 225 -15.20 -18.97 -8.36
C HIS A 225 -14.06 -19.59 -7.56
N LEU A 226 -14.11 -19.45 -6.23
CA LEU A 226 -13.18 -20.09 -5.30
C LEU A 226 -13.78 -21.44 -4.83
N ASP A 227 -13.15 -22.53 -5.23
CA ASP A 227 -13.48 -23.85 -4.70
C ASP A 227 -12.58 -24.20 -3.51
N LEU A 228 -13.15 -24.11 -2.31
CA LEU A 228 -12.44 -24.40 -1.04
C LEU A 228 -12.06 -25.90 -0.91
N ARG A 229 -12.67 -26.80 -1.68
CA ARG A 229 -12.38 -28.24 -1.63
C ARG A 229 -11.17 -28.63 -2.47
N HIS A 230 -10.85 -27.80 -3.47
CA HIS A 230 -9.77 -28.05 -4.43
C HIS A 230 -8.70 -26.95 -4.38
N LEU A 231 -8.42 -26.42 -3.17
CA LEU A 231 -7.31 -25.49 -2.99
C LEU A 231 -6.00 -26.13 -3.42
N GLY A 232 -5.21 -25.43 -4.23
CA GLY A 232 -3.96 -25.93 -4.75
C GLY A 232 -3.01 -24.83 -5.21
N ILE A 233 -1.75 -25.18 -5.36
CA ILE A 233 -0.72 -24.27 -5.89
C ILE A 233 -0.37 -24.70 -7.31
N HIS A 234 -0.77 -23.88 -8.27
CA HIS A 234 -0.38 -24.01 -9.66
C HIS A 234 0.97 -23.33 -9.88
N LYS A 235 2.01 -24.12 -10.17
CA LYS A 235 3.40 -23.64 -10.26
C LYS A 235 3.57 -22.43 -11.17
N LYS A 236 2.90 -22.39 -12.31
CA LYS A 236 2.97 -21.28 -13.27
C LYS A 236 2.41 -19.99 -12.66
N ALA A 237 1.19 -20.05 -12.08
CA ALA A 237 0.57 -18.91 -11.43
C ALA A 237 1.39 -18.43 -10.22
N MET A 238 1.87 -19.35 -9.38
CA MET A 238 2.72 -19.04 -8.23
C MET A 238 3.99 -18.29 -8.64
N LEU A 239 4.72 -18.79 -9.65
CA LEU A 239 5.95 -18.14 -10.11
C LEU A 239 5.67 -16.73 -10.65
N GLN A 240 4.59 -16.53 -11.39
CA GLN A 240 4.20 -15.23 -11.90
C GLN A 240 3.82 -14.26 -10.77
N ILE A 241 3.06 -14.73 -9.77
CA ILE A 241 2.71 -13.94 -8.58
C ILE A 241 3.98 -13.50 -7.84
N ILE A 242 4.92 -14.41 -7.63
CA ILE A 242 6.18 -14.12 -6.92
C ILE A 242 7.06 -13.17 -7.76
N GLN A 243 7.21 -13.40 -9.06
CA GLN A 243 8.03 -12.55 -9.94
C GLN A 243 7.57 -11.10 -9.98
N ILE A 244 6.27 -10.86 -9.83
CA ILE A 244 5.70 -9.51 -9.82
C ILE A 244 5.61 -8.97 -8.39
N GLY A 245 5.13 -9.78 -7.46
CA GLY A 245 4.80 -9.35 -6.12
C GLY A 245 6.00 -9.20 -5.20
N LEU A 246 6.96 -10.12 -5.25
CA LEU A 246 8.13 -10.06 -4.38
C LEU A 246 8.98 -8.80 -4.60
N PRO A 247 9.32 -8.39 -5.86
CA PRO A 247 10.02 -7.13 -6.06
C PRO A 247 9.24 -5.92 -5.58
N ALA A 248 7.90 -5.91 -5.74
CA ALA A 248 7.06 -4.81 -5.26
C ALA A 248 7.05 -4.72 -3.72
N GLY A 249 6.97 -5.85 -3.03
CA GLY A 249 7.03 -5.92 -1.57
C GLY A 249 8.41 -5.52 -1.02
N LEU A 250 9.49 -6.01 -1.64
CA LEU A 250 10.86 -5.63 -1.27
C LEU A 250 11.09 -4.13 -1.45
N GLN A 251 10.59 -3.53 -2.53
CA GLN A 251 10.66 -2.09 -2.73
C GLN A 251 10.02 -1.34 -1.56
N SER A 252 8.81 -1.69 -1.15
CA SER A 252 8.11 -1.04 -0.05
C SER A 252 8.85 -1.20 1.29
N THR A 253 9.44 -2.36 1.53
CA THR A 253 10.26 -2.66 2.72
C THR A 253 11.50 -1.76 2.77
N VAL A 254 12.23 -1.65 1.66
CA VAL A 254 13.46 -0.81 1.59
C VAL A 254 13.11 0.68 1.68
N PHE A 255 11.98 1.12 1.13
CA PHE A 255 11.49 2.48 1.34
C PHE A 255 11.29 2.80 2.82
N SER A 256 10.66 1.89 3.57
CA SER A 256 10.46 2.04 5.01
C SER A 256 11.80 2.15 5.75
N LEU A 257 12.79 1.35 5.38
CA LEU A 257 14.12 1.39 5.97
C LEU A 257 14.86 2.70 5.64
N SER A 258 14.75 3.19 4.40
CA SER A 258 15.32 4.48 4.00
C SER A 258 14.74 5.65 4.80
N ASN A 259 13.44 5.61 5.08
CA ASN A 259 12.77 6.64 5.90
C ASN A 259 13.31 6.67 7.34
N VAL A 260 13.74 5.54 7.91
CA VAL A 260 14.38 5.50 9.24
C VAL A 260 15.69 6.30 9.23
N VAL A 261 16.51 6.16 8.18
CA VAL A 261 17.78 6.90 8.06
C VAL A 261 17.52 8.40 7.90
N ILE A 262 16.52 8.79 7.12
CA ILE A 262 16.12 10.20 6.97
C ILE A 262 15.63 10.76 8.31
N GLN A 263 14.84 9.98 9.06
CA GLN A 263 14.37 10.38 10.39
C GLN A 263 15.53 10.62 11.36
N SER A 264 16.60 9.83 11.28
CA SER A 264 17.81 10.06 12.07
C SER A 264 18.45 11.43 11.77
N ALA A 265 18.47 11.85 10.50
CA ALA A 265 18.94 13.19 10.13
C ALA A 265 18.02 14.31 10.69
N ILE A 266 16.71 14.09 10.69
CA ILE A 266 15.73 15.04 11.25
C ILE A 266 15.90 15.15 12.76
N ASN A 267 16.15 14.06 13.46
CA ASN A 267 16.35 14.03 14.89
C ASN A 267 17.52 14.92 15.35
N SER A 268 18.50 15.16 14.47
CA SER A 268 19.63 16.03 14.77
C SER A 268 19.30 17.53 14.90
N PHE A 269 18.07 17.94 14.53
CA PHE A 269 17.60 19.32 14.66
C PHE A 269 16.85 19.62 15.96
N GLY A 270 16.66 18.61 16.81
CA GLY A 270 16.01 18.76 18.12
C GLY A 270 14.51 18.46 18.10
N SER A 271 13.94 18.40 19.30
CA SER A 271 12.58 17.91 19.56
C SER A 271 11.49 18.71 18.86
N THR A 272 11.62 20.03 18.77
CA THR A 272 10.66 20.93 18.10
C THR A 272 10.51 20.57 16.62
N VAL A 273 11.64 20.39 15.90
CA VAL A 273 11.62 20.01 14.48
C VAL A 273 11.10 18.60 14.30
N VAL A 274 11.46 17.67 15.18
CA VAL A 274 10.96 16.29 15.16
C VAL A 274 9.44 16.26 15.34
N ALA A 275 8.89 17.02 16.28
CA ALA A 275 7.46 17.10 16.50
C ALA A 275 6.71 17.68 15.30
N GLY A 276 7.18 18.81 14.75
CA GLY A 276 6.61 19.43 13.54
C GLY A 276 6.69 18.51 12.33
N ASN A 277 7.84 17.83 12.15
CA ASN A 277 8.03 16.83 11.08
C ASN A 277 7.05 15.66 11.20
N SER A 278 6.82 15.15 12.42
CA SER A 278 5.90 14.04 12.65
C SER A 278 4.45 14.42 12.35
N ALA A 279 4.02 15.61 12.79
CA ALA A 279 2.68 16.14 12.50
C ALA A 279 2.46 16.31 10.98
N ALA A 280 3.42 16.94 10.28
CA ALA A 280 3.36 17.11 8.84
C ALA A 280 3.35 15.78 8.10
N SER A 281 4.17 14.80 8.51
CA SER A 281 4.21 13.45 7.91
C SER A 281 2.88 12.70 8.01
N ASN A 282 2.16 12.88 9.12
CA ASN A 282 0.83 12.29 9.26
C ASN A 282 -0.16 12.89 8.23
N LEU A 283 -0.11 14.21 8.01
CA LEU A 283 -0.93 14.87 6.99
C LEU A 283 -0.55 14.41 5.57
N GLU A 284 0.75 14.27 5.30
CA GLU A 284 1.26 13.71 4.03
C GLU A 284 0.74 12.31 3.76
N GLY A 285 0.55 11.48 4.80
CA GLY A 285 -0.02 10.13 4.68
C GLY A 285 -1.42 10.12 4.07
N PHE A 286 -2.25 11.11 4.39
CA PHE A 286 -3.58 11.26 3.78
C PHE A 286 -3.49 11.64 2.30
N ILE A 287 -2.58 12.54 1.94
CA ILE A 287 -2.35 12.93 0.54
C ILE A 287 -1.88 11.73 -0.27
N TYR A 288 -0.89 10.99 0.24
CA TYR A 288 -0.37 9.78 -0.38
C TYR A 288 -1.45 8.74 -0.63
N THR A 289 -2.29 8.50 0.37
CA THR A 289 -3.40 7.54 0.29
C THR A 289 -4.36 7.86 -0.85
N GLY A 290 -4.71 9.14 -1.04
CA GLY A 290 -5.54 9.58 -2.15
C GLY A 290 -4.89 9.33 -3.52
N MET A 291 -3.60 9.59 -3.65
CA MET A 291 -2.86 9.38 -4.90
C MET A 291 -2.60 7.89 -5.19
N ASN A 292 -2.31 7.09 -4.18
CA ASN A 292 -2.01 5.66 -4.34
C ASN A 292 -3.17 4.87 -4.95
N ALA A 293 -4.41 5.30 -4.75
CA ALA A 293 -5.57 4.69 -5.40
C ALA A 293 -5.48 4.72 -6.94
N PHE A 294 -4.95 5.81 -7.51
CA PHE A 294 -4.74 5.92 -8.96
C PHE A 294 -3.55 5.10 -9.45
N ALA A 295 -2.51 4.94 -8.63
CA ALA A 295 -1.40 4.03 -8.93
C ALA A 295 -1.88 2.58 -8.97
N GLN A 296 -2.75 2.17 -8.04
CA GLN A 296 -3.38 0.83 -8.07
C GLN A 296 -4.32 0.66 -9.27
N ALA A 297 -5.08 1.69 -9.65
CA ALA A 297 -5.86 1.67 -10.89
C ALA A 297 -4.94 1.48 -12.10
N ALA A 298 -3.83 2.20 -12.18
CA ALA A 298 -2.87 2.07 -13.27
C ALA A 298 -2.35 0.65 -13.45
N VAL A 299 -2.02 -0.05 -12.35
CA VAL A 299 -1.61 -1.47 -12.39
C VAL A 299 -2.71 -2.35 -12.98
N THR A 300 -3.92 -2.27 -12.44
CA THR A 300 -5.03 -3.18 -12.80
C THR A 300 -5.50 -2.94 -14.23
N PHE A 301 -5.72 -1.68 -14.63
CA PHE A 301 -6.12 -1.32 -15.99
C PHE A 301 -5.04 -1.71 -17.02
N THR A 302 -3.76 -1.45 -16.71
CA THR A 302 -2.67 -1.85 -17.60
C THR A 302 -2.63 -3.37 -17.74
N SER A 303 -2.76 -4.13 -16.65
CA SER A 303 -2.71 -5.59 -16.67
C SER A 303 -3.84 -6.21 -17.49
N GLN A 304 -5.09 -5.74 -17.33
CA GLN A 304 -6.21 -6.21 -18.14
C GLN A 304 -6.02 -5.89 -19.64
N ASN A 305 -5.56 -4.67 -19.96
CA ASN A 305 -5.34 -4.28 -21.37
C ASN A 305 -4.18 -5.05 -22.01
N VAL A 306 -3.12 -5.37 -21.25
CA VAL A 306 -2.05 -6.26 -21.72
C VAL A 306 -2.60 -7.66 -21.99
N GLY A 307 -3.40 -8.22 -21.09
CA GLY A 307 -4.06 -9.51 -21.29
C GLY A 307 -4.96 -9.54 -22.52
N ALA A 308 -5.76 -8.49 -22.70
CA ALA A 308 -6.65 -8.33 -23.84
C ALA A 308 -5.92 -7.98 -25.17
N ARG A 309 -4.59 -7.87 -25.18
CA ARG A 309 -3.74 -7.39 -26.29
C ARG A 309 -4.14 -6.02 -26.83
N ARG A 310 -4.80 -5.17 -25.98
CA ARG A 310 -5.20 -3.81 -26.33
C ARG A 310 -4.11 -2.81 -25.99
N TYR A 311 -2.99 -2.90 -26.68
CA TYR A 311 -1.80 -2.08 -26.41
C TYR A 311 -2.00 -0.60 -26.75
N ASP A 312 -2.93 -0.27 -27.65
CA ASP A 312 -3.38 1.09 -27.97
C ASP A 312 -3.99 1.82 -26.76
N ASN A 313 -4.63 1.08 -25.85
CA ASN A 313 -5.20 1.65 -24.62
C ASN A 313 -4.16 1.95 -23.54
N LEU A 314 -2.98 1.33 -23.56
CA LEU A 314 -1.99 1.49 -22.49
C LEU A 314 -1.54 2.94 -22.32
N ASP A 315 -1.40 3.69 -23.41
CA ASP A 315 -1.05 5.12 -23.36
C ASP A 315 -2.20 5.96 -22.82
N ARG A 316 -3.46 5.58 -23.12
CA ARG A 316 -4.65 6.27 -22.57
C ARG A 316 -4.77 6.02 -21.06
N VAL A 317 -4.57 4.78 -20.61
CA VAL A 317 -4.56 4.42 -19.19
C VAL A 317 -3.49 5.24 -18.47
N MET A 318 -2.25 5.22 -18.96
CA MET A 318 -1.14 5.97 -18.36
C MET A 318 -1.45 7.47 -18.27
N ARG A 319 -1.85 8.11 -19.38
CA ARG A 319 -2.16 9.56 -19.40
C ARG A 319 -3.29 9.93 -18.45
N ASN A 320 -4.36 9.14 -18.42
CA ASN A 320 -5.50 9.40 -17.55
C ASN A 320 -5.15 9.23 -16.07
N CYS A 321 -4.38 8.18 -15.72
CA CYS A 321 -3.92 8.00 -14.34
C CYS A 321 -2.94 9.10 -13.92
N LEU A 322 -2.01 9.51 -14.81
CA LEU A 322 -1.09 10.63 -14.56
C LEU A 322 -1.85 11.94 -14.37
N LEU A 323 -2.86 12.22 -15.21
CA LEU A 323 -3.70 13.39 -15.06
C LEU A 323 -4.41 13.40 -13.70
N CYS A 324 -5.09 12.30 -13.36
CA CYS A 324 -5.81 12.19 -12.10
C CYS A 324 -4.89 12.34 -10.89
N VAL A 325 -3.74 11.63 -10.87
CA VAL A 325 -2.81 11.69 -9.73
C VAL A 325 -2.18 13.07 -9.59
N THR A 326 -1.90 13.75 -10.70
CA THR A 326 -1.38 15.12 -10.70
C THR A 326 -2.40 16.11 -10.15
N VAL A 327 -3.65 16.06 -10.64
CA VAL A 327 -4.73 16.93 -10.17
C VAL A 327 -5.01 16.69 -8.69
N VAL A 328 -5.17 15.43 -8.29
CA VAL A 328 -5.46 15.07 -6.88
C VAL A 328 -4.27 15.42 -5.99
N GLY A 329 -3.04 15.13 -6.41
CA GLY A 329 -1.82 15.44 -5.66
C GLY A 329 -1.61 16.94 -5.47
N LEU A 330 -1.84 17.75 -6.52
CA LEU A 330 -1.80 19.22 -6.42
C LEU A 330 -2.92 19.75 -5.52
N PHE A 331 -4.16 19.29 -5.73
CA PHE A 331 -5.30 19.77 -4.95
C PHE A 331 -5.14 19.46 -3.46
N LEU A 332 -4.85 18.19 -3.12
CA LEU A 332 -4.67 17.77 -1.73
C LEU A 332 -3.37 18.35 -1.14
N GLY A 333 -2.27 18.36 -1.89
CA GLY A 333 -0.99 18.86 -1.41
C GLY A 333 -0.98 20.37 -1.17
N CYS A 334 -1.43 21.17 -2.15
CA CYS A 334 -1.57 22.61 -1.98
C CYS A 334 -2.65 22.94 -0.93
N GLY A 335 -3.80 22.22 -0.93
CA GLY A 335 -4.84 22.39 0.07
C GLY A 335 -4.34 22.13 1.49
N ALA A 336 -3.56 21.08 1.68
CA ALA A 336 -2.94 20.77 2.96
C ALA A 336 -1.91 21.85 3.38
N TYR A 337 -1.12 22.38 2.45
CA TYR A 337 -0.17 23.47 2.77
C TYR A 337 -0.88 24.77 3.13
N PHE A 338 -1.85 25.22 2.34
CA PHE A 338 -2.59 26.46 2.63
C PHE A 338 -3.46 26.37 3.88
N GLY A 339 -4.02 25.18 4.19
CA GLY A 339 -4.71 24.90 5.45
C GLY A 339 -3.79 24.40 6.56
N GLY A 340 -2.47 24.34 6.31
CA GLY A 340 -1.51 23.64 7.16
C GLY A 340 -1.39 24.20 8.56
N GLU A 341 -1.48 25.51 8.71
CA GLU A 341 -1.48 26.16 10.02
C GLU A 341 -2.61 25.64 10.91
N VAL A 342 -3.85 25.62 10.40
CA VAL A 342 -5.01 25.10 11.11
C VAL A 342 -4.86 23.60 11.36
N LEU A 343 -4.44 22.84 10.37
CA LEU A 343 -4.27 21.40 10.48
C LEU A 343 -3.19 21.01 11.49
N LEU A 344 -2.07 21.73 11.54
CA LEU A 344 -0.99 21.46 12.49
C LEU A 344 -1.36 21.85 13.92
N HIS A 345 -2.21 22.87 14.11
CA HIS A 345 -2.72 23.25 15.43
C HIS A 345 -3.58 22.15 16.08
N PHE A 346 -4.15 21.22 15.31
CA PHE A 346 -4.77 20.02 15.90
C PHE A 346 -3.75 19.07 16.54
N TYR A 347 -2.48 19.15 16.15
CA TYR A 347 -1.40 18.30 16.69
C TYR A 347 -0.60 18.98 17.79
N SER A 348 -0.39 20.30 17.70
CA SER A 348 0.39 21.07 18.68
C SER A 348 -0.08 22.51 18.78
N THR A 349 -0.09 23.03 20.00
CA THR A 349 -0.34 24.45 20.28
C THR A 349 0.94 25.27 20.31
N ASP A 350 2.11 24.65 20.19
CA ASP A 350 3.41 25.32 20.16
C ASP A 350 3.68 25.87 18.75
N GLU A 351 3.77 27.20 18.66
CA GLU A 351 4.02 27.93 17.41
C GLU A 351 5.33 27.50 16.72
N ALA A 352 6.36 27.15 17.49
CA ALA A 352 7.63 26.70 16.93
C ALA A 352 7.50 25.33 16.27
N VAL A 353 6.69 24.42 16.82
CA VAL A 353 6.35 23.12 16.24
C VAL A 353 5.52 23.30 14.97
N VAL A 354 4.52 24.19 14.99
CA VAL A 354 3.69 24.50 13.83
C VAL A 354 4.53 25.08 12.69
N ALA A 355 5.42 26.05 13.00
CA ALA A 355 6.33 26.64 12.01
C ALA A 355 7.27 25.60 11.39
N ALA A 356 7.82 24.67 12.18
CA ALA A 356 8.65 23.57 11.68
C ALA A 356 7.86 22.63 10.76
N GLY A 357 6.62 22.30 11.12
CA GLY A 357 5.72 21.49 10.28
C GLY A 357 5.38 22.19 8.96
N LEU A 358 5.05 23.48 9.00
CA LEU A 358 4.76 24.27 7.79
C LEU A 358 5.96 24.35 6.85
N SER A 359 7.18 24.52 7.37
CA SER A 359 8.41 24.50 6.57
C SER A 359 8.59 23.20 5.79
N ARG A 360 8.25 22.05 6.38
CA ARG A 360 8.24 20.76 5.70
C ARG A 360 7.12 20.69 4.66
N MET A 361 5.90 21.05 5.02
CA MET A 361 4.74 21.00 4.14
C MET A 361 4.90 21.89 2.92
N GLN A 362 5.54 23.06 3.06
CA GLN A 362 5.82 23.98 1.97
C GLN A 362 6.61 23.29 0.84
N ILE A 363 7.61 22.50 1.16
CA ILE A 363 8.47 21.84 0.18
C ILE A 363 7.87 20.53 -0.29
N ILE A 364 7.41 19.69 0.66
CA ILE A 364 7.00 18.33 0.35
C ILE A 364 5.57 18.28 -0.20
N CYS A 365 4.59 18.89 0.50
CA CYS A 365 3.19 18.80 0.09
C CYS A 365 2.93 19.47 -1.27
N THR A 366 3.55 20.61 -1.55
CA THR A 366 3.40 21.32 -2.84
C THR A 366 3.96 20.53 -4.02
N ALA A 367 4.96 19.69 -3.79
CA ALA A 367 5.58 18.84 -4.80
C ALA A 367 5.16 17.37 -4.72
N TYR A 368 4.20 17.02 -3.85
CA TYR A 368 3.87 15.61 -3.58
C TYR A 368 3.26 14.88 -4.78
N PHE A 369 2.65 15.62 -5.72
CA PHE A 369 2.18 15.08 -6.99
C PHE A 369 3.28 14.38 -7.80
N LEU A 370 4.55 14.76 -7.64
CA LEU A 370 5.70 14.10 -8.27
C LEU A 370 5.88 12.66 -7.75
N CYS A 371 5.64 12.44 -6.44
CA CYS A 371 5.60 11.11 -5.85
C CYS A 371 4.51 10.25 -6.50
N GLY A 372 3.31 10.81 -6.65
CA GLY A 372 2.19 10.12 -7.32
C GLY A 372 2.47 9.80 -8.79
N ILE A 373 3.12 10.70 -9.52
CA ILE A 373 3.58 10.45 -10.90
C ILE A 373 4.58 9.29 -10.93
N MET A 374 5.57 9.31 -10.06
CA MET A 374 6.59 8.27 -9.95
C MET A 374 5.94 6.89 -9.70
N ASP A 375 5.04 6.79 -8.73
CA ASP A 375 4.35 5.55 -8.38
C ASP A 375 3.41 5.06 -9.49
N THR A 376 2.73 5.97 -10.18
CA THR A 376 1.86 5.64 -11.31
C THR A 376 2.66 5.07 -12.49
N LEU A 377 3.81 5.66 -12.83
CA LEU A 377 4.69 5.15 -13.88
C LEU A 377 5.27 3.77 -13.52
N ALA A 378 5.71 3.58 -12.27
CA ALA A 378 6.14 2.28 -11.75
C ALA A 378 5.01 1.23 -11.84
N SER A 379 3.79 1.63 -11.52
CA SER A 379 2.59 0.79 -11.59
C SER A 379 2.25 0.38 -13.03
N CYS A 380 2.41 1.28 -13.99
CA CYS A 380 2.27 0.97 -15.41
C CYS A 380 3.33 -0.05 -15.89
N LEU A 381 4.56 -0.01 -15.38
CA LEU A 381 5.58 -1.02 -15.66
C LEU A 381 5.20 -2.39 -15.06
N ARG A 382 4.75 -2.43 -13.81
CA ARG A 382 4.30 -3.66 -13.14
C ARG A 382 3.12 -4.29 -13.87
N GLY A 383 2.14 -3.49 -14.30
CA GLY A 383 1.00 -3.97 -15.08
C GLY A 383 1.41 -4.61 -16.42
N ARG A 384 2.52 -4.15 -17.03
CA ARG A 384 3.14 -4.78 -18.20
C ARG A 384 3.96 -6.03 -17.87
N GLY A 385 4.10 -6.40 -16.59
CA GLY A 385 4.83 -7.58 -16.11
C GLY A 385 6.30 -7.31 -15.75
N TYR A 386 6.75 -6.07 -15.81
CA TYR A 386 8.11 -5.68 -15.41
C TYR A 386 8.09 -5.12 -13.99
N SER A 387 8.36 -5.96 -12.98
CA SER A 387 8.34 -5.53 -11.58
C SER A 387 9.73 -5.27 -11.00
N VAL A 388 10.75 -5.95 -11.51
CA VAL A 388 12.15 -5.76 -11.09
C VAL A 388 12.68 -4.39 -11.54
N ILE A 389 12.35 -3.95 -12.74
CA ILE A 389 12.78 -2.64 -13.27
C ILE A 389 12.34 -1.49 -12.35
N PRO A 390 11.02 -1.30 -12.06
CA PRO A 390 10.60 -0.22 -11.18
C PRO A 390 11.12 -0.38 -9.75
N MET A 391 11.34 -1.59 -9.26
CA MET A 391 11.98 -1.81 -7.97
C MET A 391 13.39 -1.21 -7.95
N ILE A 392 14.27 -1.61 -8.88
CA ILE A 392 15.66 -1.14 -8.94
C ILE A 392 15.71 0.38 -9.13
N VAL A 393 14.93 0.91 -10.07
CA VAL A 393 14.88 2.35 -10.37
C VAL A 393 14.44 3.15 -9.15
N SER A 394 13.40 2.69 -8.43
CA SER A 394 12.94 3.35 -7.21
C SER A 394 13.94 3.24 -6.07
N LEU A 395 14.59 2.08 -5.89
CA LEU A 395 15.59 1.90 -4.84
C LEU A 395 16.82 2.80 -5.07
N VAL A 396 17.28 2.90 -6.30
CA VAL A 396 18.43 3.78 -6.64
C VAL A 396 18.00 5.24 -6.60
N GLY A 397 16.89 5.60 -7.26
CA GLY A 397 16.47 6.98 -7.42
C GLY A 397 15.85 7.62 -6.19
N SER A 398 15.11 6.87 -5.37
CA SER A 398 14.46 7.43 -4.19
C SER A 398 15.16 7.07 -2.88
N CYS A 399 15.73 5.88 -2.73
CA CYS A 399 16.40 5.50 -1.48
C CYS A 399 17.88 5.86 -1.53
N LEU A 400 18.65 5.26 -2.44
CA LEU A 400 20.10 5.48 -2.49
C LEU A 400 20.47 6.94 -2.73
N LEU A 401 19.80 7.63 -3.65
CA LEU A 401 20.05 9.05 -3.93
C LEU A 401 19.86 9.91 -2.67
N ARG A 402 18.81 9.67 -1.87
CA ARG A 402 18.60 10.40 -0.63
C ARG A 402 19.66 10.10 0.43
N LEU A 403 20.12 8.83 0.53
CA LEU A 403 21.20 8.48 1.43
C LEU A 403 22.51 9.18 1.02
N VAL A 404 22.82 9.22 -0.28
CA VAL A 404 23.98 9.96 -0.81
C VAL A 404 23.82 11.47 -0.56
N TRP A 405 22.61 12.02 -0.76
CA TRP A 405 22.30 13.41 -0.46
C TRP A 405 22.59 13.77 1.00
N ILE A 406 22.15 12.92 1.93
CA ILE A 406 22.39 13.13 3.37
C ILE A 406 23.90 13.05 3.67
N ALA A 407 24.61 12.10 3.04
CA ALA A 407 26.05 11.92 3.27
C ALA A 407 26.92 13.03 2.65
N THR A 408 26.42 13.77 1.67
CA THR A 408 27.17 14.79 0.90
C THR A 408 26.57 16.19 1.08
N ILE A 409 25.53 16.53 0.32
CA ILE A 409 24.96 17.87 0.24
C ILE A 409 24.43 18.36 1.60
N PHE A 410 23.73 17.50 2.34
CA PHE A 410 23.21 17.85 3.66
C PHE A 410 24.35 18.10 4.68
N ARG A 411 25.49 17.44 4.55
CA ARG A 411 26.65 17.74 5.41
C ARG A 411 27.29 19.08 5.11
N MET A 412 27.23 19.51 3.84
CA MET A 412 27.78 20.82 3.41
C MET A 412 26.84 21.96 3.78
N PHE A 413 25.53 21.76 3.62
CA PHE A 413 24.48 22.75 3.87
C PHE A 413 23.45 22.21 4.85
N ARG A 414 23.77 22.24 6.15
CA ARG A 414 22.97 21.64 7.20
C ARG A 414 21.75 22.49 7.53
N SER A 415 20.65 22.28 6.81
CA SER A 415 19.36 22.91 7.05
C SER A 415 18.21 21.92 6.83
N THR A 416 17.06 22.15 7.47
CA THR A 416 15.83 21.37 7.25
C THR A 416 15.38 21.46 5.79
N GLY A 417 15.47 22.65 5.17
CA GLY A 417 15.15 22.85 3.77
C GLY A 417 16.00 21.99 2.83
N THR A 418 17.33 21.93 3.07
CA THR A 418 18.24 21.08 2.30
C THR A 418 17.87 19.61 2.40
N LEU A 419 17.40 19.16 3.58
CA LEU A 419 16.94 17.80 3.76
C LEU A 419 15.63 17.55 3.01
N TYR A 420 14.65 18.44 3.15
CA TYR A 420 13.32 18.26 2.55
C TYR A 420 13.33 18.35 1.02
N ILE A 421 14.18 19.19 0.42
CA ILE A 421 14.25 19.31 -1.04
C ILE A 421 14.76 18.04 -1.73
N SER A 422 15.42 17.15 -1.00
CA SER A 422 15.84 15.84 -1.52
C SER A 422 14.64 14.98 -1.98
N TYR A 423 13.46 15.19 -1.40
CA TYR A 423 12.26 14.45 -1.75
C TYR A 423 11.76 14.78 -3.18
N PRO A 424 11.41 16.03 -3.50
CA PRO A 424 10.99 16.40 -4.86
C PRO A 424 12.02 16.06 -5.94
N ILE A 425 13.31 16.30 -5.67
CA ILE A 425 14.38 15.98 -6.60
C ILE A 425 14.45 14.48 -6.88
N SER A 426 14.43 13.65 -5.83
CA SER A 426 14.46 12.21 -5.98
C SER A 426 13.22 11.68 -6.72
N TRP A 427 12.02 12.20 -6.43
CA TRP A 427 10.80 11.82 -7.13
C TRP A 427 10.82 12.20 -8.61
N ALA A 428 11.24 13.42 -8.94
CA ALA A 428 11.33 13.90 -10.34
C ALA A 428 12.32 13.07 -11.16
N LEU A 429 13.53 12.82 -10.63
CA LEU A 429 14.55 12.02 -11.30
C LEU A 429 14.08 10.56 -11.48
N THR A 430 13.53 9.96 -10.43
CA THR A 430 13.02 8.58 -10.50
C THR A 430 11.86 8.46 -11.48
N ALA A 431 10.92 9.41 -11.48
CA ALA A 431 9.82 9.46 -12.44
C ALA A 431 10.33 9.59 -13.89
N GLY A 432 11.35 10.43 -14.12
CA GLY A 432 11.99 10.55 -15.43
C GLY A 432 12.59 9.23 -15.93
N VAL A 433 13.29 8.51 -15.05
CA VAL A 433 13.86 7.19 -15.40
C VAL A 433 12.75 6.15 -15.63
N HIS A 434 11.69 6.13 -14.81
CA HIS A 434 10.54 5.25 -15.06
C HIS A 434 9.88 5.53 -16.41
N LEU A 435 9.74 6.79 -16.79
CA LEU A 435 9.19 7.18 -18.09
C LEU A 435 10.07 6.66 -19.24
N ILE A 436 11.39 6.80 -19.13
CA ILE A 436 12.34 6.27 -20.13
C ILE A 436 12.19 4.75 -20.23
N CYS A 437 12.16 4.02 -19.10
CA CYS A 437 11.94 2.58 -19.09
C CYS A 437 10.61 2.17 -19.74
N LEU A 438 9.54 2.94 -19.49
CA LEU A 438 8.24 2.70 -20.14
C LEU A 438 8.30 2.89 -21.66
N LEU A 439 8.99 3.90 -22.15
CA LEU A 439 9.17 4.12 -23.59
C LEU A 439 9.96 2.99 -24.26
N VAL A 440 11.01 2.49 -23.60
CA VAL A 440 11.79 1.33 -24.06
C VAL A 440 10.95 0.07 -24.09
N VAL A 441 10.21 -0.21 -23.01
CA VAL A 441 9.31 -1.38 -22.93
C VAL A 441 8.23 -1.30 -23.99
N ARG A 442 7.63 -0.13 -24.20
CA ARG A 442 6.63 0.10 -25.26
C ARG A 442 7.16 -0.23 -26.65
N LYS A 443 8.38 0.27 -26.96
CA LYS A 443 9.03 -0.01 -28.24
C LYS A 443 9.20 -1.52 -28.43
N LYS A 444 9.74 -2.23 -27.42
CA LYS A 444 9.92 -3.68 -27.45
C LYS A 444 8.61 -4.44 -27.69
N MET A 445 7.53 -4.05 -26.98
CA MET A 445 6.21 -4.67 -27.17
C MET A 445 5.65 -4.44 -28.58
N ASN A 446 5.80 -3.25 -29.14
CA ASN A 446 5.37 -2.94 -30.50
C ASN A 446 6.17 -3.71 -31.57
N ASP A 447 7.47 -3.89 -31.36
CA ASP A 447 8.32 -4.65 -32.28
C ASP A 447 7.95 -6.14 -32.27
N GLN A 448 7.65 -6.73 -31.10
CA GLN A 448 7.15 -8.10 -30.98
C GLN A 448 5.82 -8.30 -31.71
N LEU A 449 4.88 -7.36 -31.60
CA LEU A 449 3.61 -7.43 -32.33
C LEU A 449 3.78 -7.40 -33.85
N LYS A 450 4.70 -6.57 -34.35
CA LYS A 450 5.01 -6.51 -35.79
C LYS A 450 5.61 -7.83 -36.28
N GLU A 451 6.43 -8.47 -35.46
CA GLU A 451 7.04 -9.75 -35.79
C GLU A 451 6.00 -10.87 -35.79
N GLU A 452 5.13 -10.94 -34.76
CA GLU A 452 4.01 -11.88 -34.71
C GLU A 452 3.09 -11.74 -35.95
N SER A 453 2.76 -10.49 -36.32
CA SER A 453 1.91 -10.24 -37.49
C SER A 453 2.58 -10.58 -38.82
N ARG A 454 3.92 -10.51 -38.92
CA ARG A 454 4.68 -10.97 -40.10
C ARG A 454 4.76 -12.48 -40.20
N LEU A 455 4.80 -13.18 -39.06
CA LEU A 455 4.85 -14.65 -39.04
C LEU A 455 3.46 -15.29 -39.30
N ALA A 456 2.38 -14.52 -39.04
CA ALA A 456 1.01 -14.97 -39.27
C ALA A 456 0.49 -14.67 -40.70
N ALA A 457 1.17 -13.81 -41.48
CA ALA A 457 0.90 -13.48 -42.87
C ALA A 457 1.72 -14.36 -43.80
#